data_a93e1eda1539650252674284cee7c77a
#
_entry.id   a93e1eda1539650252674284cee7c77a
#
_cell.length_a   1.000
_cell.length_b   1.000
_cell.length_c   1.000
_cell.angle_alpha   90.00
_cell.angle_beta   90.00
_cell.angle_gamma   90.00
#
_symmetry.space_group_name_H-M   'P 1'
#
loop_
_entity.id
_entity.type
_entity.pdbx_description
1 polymer ?
#
loop_
_entity_poly.entity_id
_entity_poly.type
_entity_poly.pdbx_seq_one_letter_code
_entity_poly.pdbx_strand_id
1 'polypeptide(L)'
;IESLLKGYPLGLIYFNKLEDGQLEILDGQQRVTSFGRYVTGKFAIIDENETPQYFSGLPKDKQEKILNSELLVYECEGSESEIKEWFKTINIAGVPLNNQELLNAVYSGPFVTAGKAEFSNSQNANVQRWSAYVRGSANRQDFWERALEWVSNSKGVTVGDYMSSHRHET
;
A
#
# COMPACT_ATOMS: atom_id res chain seq x y z
N ILE A 1 15.42 0.01 -4.92
CA ILE A 1 16.56 0.91 -5.24
C ILE A 1 17.57 0.17 -6.09
N GLU A 2 18.03 -1.02 -5.70
CA GLU A 2 18.99 -1.81 -6.49
C GLU A 2 18.53 -2.04 -7.93
N SER A 3 17.25 -2.30 -8.14
CA SER A 3 16.66 -2.44 -9.48
C SER A 3 16.84 -1.18 -10.32
N LEU A 4 16.65 0.02 -9.74
CA LEU A 4 16.92 1.29 -10.41
C LEU A 4 18.39 1.43 -10.79
N LEU A 5 19.29 1.12 -9.87
CA LEU A 5 20.71 1.17 -10.12
C LEU A 5 21.16 0.19 -11.20
N LYS A 6 20.52 -0.96 -11.31
CA LYS A 6 20.75 -1.95 -12.36
C LYS A 6 20.06 -1.63 -13.68
N GLY A 7 19.16 -0.63 -13.68
CA GLY A 7 18.36 -0.27 -14.87
C GLY A 7 17.25 -1.28 -15.17
N TYR A 8 16.77 -2.01 -14.17
CA TYR A 8 15.67 -2.94 -14.34
C TYR A 8 14.32 -2.23 -14.32
N PRO A 9 13.35 -2.67 -15.09
CA PRO A 9 12.01 -2.09 -15.06
C PRO A 9 11.36 -2.34 -13.69
N LEU A 10 10.73 -1.30 -13.14
CA LEU A 10 10.08 -1.37 -11.81
C LEU A 10 8.62 -1.82 -11.85
N GLY A 11 8.10 -2.08 -13.03
CA GLY A 11 6.69 -2.33 -13.24
C GLY A 11 5.84 -1.06 -13.19
N LEU A 12 4.54 -1.23 -13.41
CA LEU A 12 3.57 -0.15 -13.51
C LEU A 12 3.18 0.36 -12.13
N ILE A 13 2.96 1.67 -12.02
CA ILE A 13 2.33 2.31 -10.87
C ILE A 13 0.95 2.79 -11.33
N TYR A 14 -0.06 2.57 -10.51
CA TYR A 14 -1.43 2.95 -10.84
C TYR A 14 -1.93 4.00 -9.85
N PHE A 15 -2.42 5.10 -10.40
CA PHE A 15 -3.07 6.17 -9.65
C PHE A 15 -4.55 6.25 -10.04
N ASN A 16 -5.40 6.53 -9.06
CA ASN A 16 -6.74 7.03 -9.27
C ASN A 16 -6.69 8.55 -9.27
N LYS A 17 -7.17 9.17 -10.33
CA LYS A 17 -7.31 10.62 -10.40
C LYS A 17 -8.65 11.04 -9.81
N LEU A 18 -8.59 11.77 -8.72
CA LEU A 18 -9.77 12.27 -8.02
C LEU A 18 -10.34 13.50 -8.72
N GLU A 19 -11.60 13.84 -8.42
CA GLU A 19 -12.30 14.99 -9.03
C GLU A 19 -11.61 16.33 -8.76
N ASP A 20 -10.90 16.46 -7.64
CA ASP A 20 -10.09 17.64 -7.28
C ASP A 20 -8.71 17.68 -7.97
N GLY A 21 -8.42 16.70 -8.83
CA GLY A 21 -7.15 16.55 -9.54
C GLY A 21 -6.02 15.92 -8.70
N GLN A 22 -6.29 15.51 -7.47
CA GLN A 22 -5.32 14.76 -6.68
C GLN A 22 -5.18 13.34 -7.20
N LEU A 23 -3.99 12.76 -7.00
CA LEU A 23 -3.68 11.39 -7.39
C LEU A 23 -3.60 10.50 -6.15
N GLU A 24 -4.41 9.47 -6.12
CA GLU A 24 -4.40 8.44 -5.10
C GLU A 24 -3.73 7.16 -5.63
N ILE A 25 -2.77 6.61 -4.90
CA ILE A 25 -2.06 5.40 -5.34
C ILE A 25 -2.95 4.18 -5.16
N LEU A 26 -3.27 3.51 -6.26
CA LEU A 26 -3.98 2.23 -6.27
C LEU A 26 -3.00 1.06 -6.13
N ASP A 27 -1.91 1.07 -6.90
CA ASP A 27 -0.81 0.10 -6.79
C ASP A 27 0.54 0.77 -6.99
N GLY A 28 1.58 0.15 -6.42
CA GLY A 28 2.95 0.66 -6.46
C GLY A 28 3.34 1.53 -5.26
N GLN A 29 2.51 1.64 -4.23
CA GLN A 29 2.77 2.43 -3.03
C GLN A 29 4.13 2.10 -2.40
N GLN A 30 4.50 0.82 -2.32
CA GLN A 30 5.80 0.41 -1.76
C GLN A 30 6.97 0.89 -2.61
N ARG A 31 6.82 0.90 -3.94
CA ARG A 31 7.85 1.40 -4.87
C ARG A 31 8.07 2.89 -4.70
N VAL A 32 6.99 3.68 -4.73
CA VAL A 32 7.04 5.14 -4.52
C VAL A 32 7.58 5.49 -3.15
N THR A 33 7.09 4.83 -2.10
CA THR A 33 7.52 5.06 -0.72
C THR A 33 9.00 4.70 -0.52
N SER A 34 9.46 3.57 -1.08
CA SER A 34 10.87 3.16 -0.99
C SER A 34 11.78 4.14 -1.68
N PHE A 35 11.39 4.63 -2.87
CA PHE A 35 12.13 5.65 -3.59
C PHE A 35 12.25 6.94 -2.75
N GLY A 36 11.12 7.50 -2.32
CA GLY A 36 11.11 8.75 -1.54
C GLY A 36 11.87 8.63 -0.21
N ARG A 37 11.72 7.52 0.49
CA ARG A 37 12.45 7.27 1.75
C ARG A 37 13.94 7.12 1.55
N TYR A 38 14.38 6.49 0.47
CA TYR A 38 15.80 6.36 0.17
C TYR A 38 16.45 7.69 -0.17
N VAL A 39 15.86 8.45 -1.08
CA VAL A 39 16.34 9.78 -1.48
C VAL A 39 16.40 10.75 -0.30
N THR A 40 15.47 10.64 0.64
CA THR A 40 15.46 11.43 1.89
C THR A 40 16.31 10.84 3.02
N GLY A 41 17.12 9.81 2.76
CA GLY A 41 18.07 9.25 3.72
C GLY A 41 17.44 8.47 4.88
N LYS A 42 16.22 7.93 4.72
CA LYS A 42 15.52 7.20 5.78
C LYS A 42 15.98 5.75 5.94
N PHE A 43 16.71 5.22 4.98
CA PHE A 43 17.36 3.91 5.07
C PHE A 43 18.55 3.83 4.09
N ALA A 44 19.39 2.82 4.27
CA ALA A 44 20.51 2.50 3.40
C ALA A 44 20.24 1.19 2.64
N ILE A 45 20.80 1.07 1.44
CA ILE A 45 20.97 -0.22 0.77
C ILE A 45 22.32 -0.83 1.20
N ILE A 46 22.46 -2.13 1.11
CA ILE A 46 23.71 -2.82 1.41
C ILE A 46 24.44 -3.09 0.10
N ASP A 47 25.71 -2.72 0.01
CA ASP A 47 26.53 -3.00 -1.15
C ASP A 47 27.14 -4.41 -1.12
N GLU A 48 27.92 -4.76 -2.14
CA GLU A 48 28.58 -6.07 -2.28
C GLU A 48 29.60 -6.35 -1.17
N ASN A 49 30.06 -5.32 -0.44
CA ASN A 49 30.98 -5.42 0.68
C ASN A 49 30.26 -5.36 2.04
N GLU A 50 28.95 -5.61 2.07
CA GLU A 50 28.09 -5.52 3.26
C GLU A 50 28.07 -4.12 3.92
N THR A 51 28.43 -3.07 3.17
CA THR A 51 28.51 -1.70 3.68
C THR A 51 27.21 -0.95 3.40
N PRO A 52 26.60 -0.28 4.41
CA PRO A 52 25.42 0.53 4.23
C PRO A 52 25.68 1.75 3.34
N GLN A 53 24.93 1.90 2.27
CA GLN A 53 25.00 3.00 1.31
C GLN A 53 23.75 3.83 1.40
N TYR A 54 23.84 5.01 1.98
CA TYR A 54 22.79 6.03 1.95
C TYR A 54 22.83 6.78 0.61
N PHE A 55 21.71 7.35 0.20
CA PHE A 55 21.61 8.12 -1.04
C PHE A 55 22.67 9.23 -1.12
N SER A 56 22.87 9.99 -0.04
CA SER A 56 23.86 11.07 0.03
C SER A 56 25.31 10.60 -0.07
N GLY A 57 25.60 9.35 0.24
CA GLY A 57 26.91 8.74 0.15
C GLY A 57 27.22 8.09 -1.21
N LEU A 58 26.23 8.00 -2.10
CA LEU A 58 26.44 7.46 -3.43
C LEU A 58 27.26 8.42 -4.31
N PRO A 59 28.07 7.89 -5.25
CA PRO A 59 28.64 8.67 -6.33
C PRO A 59 27.57 9.49 -7.09
N LYS A 60 27.93 10.68 -7.59
CA LYS A 60 26.95 11.59 -8.23
C LYS A 60 26.24 10.96 -9.43
N ASP A 61 26.96 10.20 -10.26
CA ASP A 61 26.39 9.49 -11.40
C ASP A 61 25.28 8.49 -10.98
N LYS A 62 25.46 7.81 -9.84
CA LYS A 62 24.44 6.91 -9.28
C LYS A 62 23.26 7.68 -8.68
N GLN A 63 23.51 8.81 -8.02
CA GLN A 63 22.44 9.69 -7.52
C GLN A 63 21.60 10.21 -8.69
N GLU A 64 22.23 10.72 -9.75
CA GLU A 64 21.56 11.21 -10.94
C GLU A 64 20.79 10.11 -11.66
N LYS A 65 21.34 8.90 -11.75
CA LYS A 65 20.64 7.75 -12.32
C LYS A 65 19.35 7.43 -11.57
N ILE A 66 19.36 7.51 -10.24
CA ILE A 66 18.15 7.30 -9.42
C ILE A 66 17.15 8.44 -9.63
N LEU A 67 17.60 9.71 -9.58
CA LEU A 67 16.71 10.88 -9.68
C LEU A 67 16.09 11.04 -11.08
N ASN A 68 16.80 10.65 -12.11
CA ASN A 68 16.36 10.75 -13.51
C ASN A 68 15.69 9.46 -14.00
N SER A 69 15.47 8.47 -13.11
CA SER A 69 14.76 7.25 -13.50
C SER A 69 13.30 7.56 -13.80
N GLU A 70 12.83 7.10 -14.95
CA GLU A 70 11.44 7.22 -15.34
C GLU A 70 10.61 6.09 -14.73
N LEU A 71 9.46 6.44 -14.19
CA LEU A 71 8.46 5.50 -13.68
C LEU A 71 7.30 5.43 -14.67
N LEU A 72 6.88 4.22 -14.99
CA LEU A 72 5.72 4.01 -15.84
C LEU A 72 4.46 4.13 -14.99
N VAL A 73 3.65 5.12 -15.28
CA VAL A 73 2.45 5.47 -14.52
C VAL A 73 1.21 5.32 -15.38
N TYR A 74 0.18 4.68 -14.82
CA TYR A 74 -1.18 4.70 -15.34
C TYR A 74 -2.05 5.57 -14.44
N GLU A 75 -2.68 6.59 -15.02
CA GLU A 75 -3.74 7.35 -14.38
C GLU A 75 -5.09 6.74 -14.75
N CYS A 76 -5.84 6.32 -13.75
CA CYS A 76 -7.17 5.75 -13.90
C CYS A 76 -8.20 6.79 -13.48
N GLU A 77 -9.26 6.93 -14.27
CA GLU A 77 -10.41 7.79 -13.97
C GLU A 77 -11.67 6.92 -14.00
N GLY A 78 -12.58 7.10 -13.06
CA GLY A 78 -13.82 6.36 -12.98
C GLY A 78 -14.48 6.42 -11.61
N SER A 79 -15.67 5.85 -11.51
CA SER A 79 -16.32 5.66 -10.21
C SER A 79 -15.58 4.62 -9.35
N GLU A 80 -15.79 4.68 -8.04
CA GLU A 80 -15.19 3.68 -7.12
C GLU A 80 -15.50 2.22 -7.51
N SER A 81 -16.72 1.97 -8.04
CA SER A 81 -17.13 0.65 -8.48
C SER A 81 -16.37 0.18 -9.72
N GLU A 82 -16.14 1.06 -10.69
CA GLU A 82 -15.38 0.76 -11.90
C GLU A 82 -13.92 0.53 -11.58
N ILE A 83 -13.31 1.38 -10.75
CA ILE A 83 -11.93 1.21 -10.27
C ILE A 83 -11.76 -0.12 -9.53
N LYS A 84 -12.71 -0.48 -8.68
CA LYS A 84 -12.71 -1.74 -7.93
C LYS A 84 -12.78 -2.95 -8.86
N GLU A 85 -13.65 -2.95 -9.84
CA GLU A 85 -13.81 -4.05 -10.79
C GLU A 85 -12.58 -4.19 -11.68
N TRP A 86 -12.06 -3.08 -12.19
CA TRP A 86 -10.84 -3.06 -12.96
C TRP A 86 -9.64 -3.56 -12.14
N PHE A 87 -9.49 -3.10 -10.89
CA PHE A 87 -8.37 -3.52 -10.02
C PHE A 87 -8.40 -5.02 -9.69
N LYS A 88 -9.59 -5.61 -9.55
CA LYS A 88 -9.75 -7.06 -9.47
C LYS A 88 -9.18 -7.77 -10.70
N THR A 89 -9.44 -7.22 -11.88
CA THR A 89 -9.03 -7.82 -13.15
C THR A 89 -7.52 -7.83 -13.32
N ILE A 90 -6.81 -6.76 -12.97
CA ILE A 90 -5.35 -6.68 -13.12
C ILE A 90 -4.60 -7.52 -12.07
N ASN A 91 -5.16 -7.72 -10.88
CA ASN A 91 -4.54 -8.53 -9.84
C ASN A 91 -4.55 -10.05 -10.13
N ILE A 92 -5.31 -10.50 -11.14
CA ILE A 92 -5.35 -11.92 -11.55
C ILE A 92 -3.99 -12.38 -12.11
N ALA A 93 -3.16 -11.45 -12.61
CA ALA A 93 -1.87 -11.78 -13.24
C ALA A 93 -0.68 -11.86 -12.26
N GLY A 94 -0.86 -11.52 -10.97
CA GLY A 94 0.17 -11.50 -9.92
C GLY A 94 -0.15 -12.40 -8.75
N VAL A 95 0.47 -12.14 -7.60
CA VAL A 95 0.02 -12.73 -6.32
C VAL A 95 -1.34 -12.08 -6.00
N PRO A 96 -2.43 -12.82 -6.03
CA PRO A 96 -3.75 -12.23 -5.84
C PRO A 96 -3.82 -11.59 -4.45
N LEU A 97 -4.19 -10.30 -4.43
CA LEU A 97 -4.59 -9.65 -3.18
C LEU A 97 -5.78 -10.43 -2.60
N ASN A 98 -5.80 -10.59 -1.29
CA ASN A 98 -7.01 -11.08 -0.65
C ASN A 98 -8.11 -10.02 -0.74
N ASN A 99 -9.36 -10.41 -0.48
CA ASN A 99 -10.50 -9.49 -0.64
C ASN A 99 -10.37 -8.24 0.25
N GLN A 100 -9.81 -8.36 1.44
CA GLN A 100 -9.60 -7.23 2.35
C GLN A 100 -8.48 -6.28 1.86
N GLU A 101 -7.41 -6.81 1.29
CA GLU A 101 -6.35 -5.97 0.69
C GLU A 101 -6.88 -5.17 -0.48
N LEU A 102 -7.77 -5.77 -1.29
CA LEU A 102 -8.46 -5.09 -2.37
C LEU A 102 -9.36 -3.97 -1.85
N LEU A 103 -10.20 -4.24 -0.83
CA LEU A 103 -11.07 -3.23 -0.22
C LEU A 103 -10.26 -2.08 0.39
N ASN A 104 -9.12 -2.39 1.02
CA ASN A 104 -8.23 -1.37 1.57
C ASN A 104 -7.60 -0.47 0.49
N ALA A 105 -7.33 -1.01 -0.69
CA ALA A 105 -6.83 -0.21 -1.81
C ALA A 105 -7.91 0.73 -2.38
N VAL A 106 -9.12 0.19 -2.58
CA VAL A 106 -10.26 0.94 -3.16
C VAL A 106 -10.75 2.04 -2.23
N TYR A 107 -10.85 1.75 -0.93
CA TYR A 107 -11.36 2.69 0.08
C TYR A 107 -10.24 3.29 0.93
N SER A 108 -9.05 3.46 0.36
CA SER A 108 -7.92 4.04 1.09
C SER A 108 -8.27 5.44 1.61
N GLY A 109 -7.80 5.74 2.83
CA GLY A 109 -8.12 6.99 3.51
C GLY A 109 -7.77 6.93 5.01
N PRO A 110 -8.11 7.99 5.78
CA PRO A 110 -7.85 8.05 7.21
C PRO A 110 -8.41 6.84 7.97
N PHE A 111 -9.62 6.41 7.67
CA PHE A 111 -10.27 5.26 8.29
C PHE A 111 -9.46 3.96 8.11
N VAL A 112 -9.07 3.63 6.88
CA VAL A 112 -8.25 2.43 6.61
C VAL A 112 -6.88 2.55 7.25
N THR A 113 -6.29 3.74 7.26
CA THR A 113 -4.97 3.99 7.89
C THR A 113 -5.04 3.73 9.39
N ALA A 114 -6.05 4.28 10.07
CA ALA A 114 -6.27 4.08 11.51
C ALA A 114 -6.57 2.60 11.82
N GLY A 115 -7.46 1.97 11.06
CA GLY A 115 -7.79 0.56 11.21
C GLY A 115 -6.59 -0.36 11.04
N LYS A 116 -5.76 -0.13 10.02
CA LYS A 116 -4.52 -0.90 9.82
C LYS A 116 -3.50 -0.69 10.93
N ALA A 117 -3.36 0.52 11.46
CA ALA A 117 -2.47 0.78 12.59
C ALA A 117 -2.88 -0.02 13.84
N GLU A 118 -4.18 -0.16 14.08
CA GLU A 118 -4.72 -0.89 15.23
C GLU A 118 -4.73 -2.42 15.02
N PHE A 119 -5.18 -2.90 13.85
CA PHE A 119 -5.49 -4.31 13.61
C PHE A 119 -4.45 -5.07 12.78
N SER A 120 -3.61 -4.37 12.01
CA SER A 120 -2.63 -5.01 11.09
C SER A 120 -1.18 -4.81 11.54
N ASN A 121 -0.94 -4.18 12.68
CA ASN A 121 0.39 -4.01 13.25
C ASN A 121 0.68 -5.12 14.27
N SER A 122 1.53 -6.08 13.93
CA SER A 122 1.91 -7.19 14.81
C SER A 122 2.59 -6.77 16.13
N GLN A 123 3.09 -5.54 16.21
CA GLN A 123 3.68 -4.97 17.42
C GLN A 123 2.64 -4.28 18.31
N ASN A 124 1.40 -4.12 17.85
CA ASN A 124 0.33 -3.54 18.64
C ASN A 124 -0.05 -4.48 19.80
N ALA A 125 -0.05 -3.97 21.03
CA ALA A 125 -0.34 -4.75 22.24
C ALA A 125 -1.74 -5.39 22.22
N ASN A 126 -2.71 -4.72 21.60
CA ASN A 126 -4.06 -5.25 21.45
C ASN A 126 -4.07 -6.44 20.47
N VAL A 127 -3.38 -6.34 19.34
CA VAL A 127 -3.24 -7.46 18.38
C VAL A 127 -2.57 -8.66 19.05
N GLN A 128 -1.53 -8.45 19.83
CA GLN A 128 -0.87 -9.53 20.59
C GLN A 128 -1.83 -10.19 21.59
N ARG A 129 -2.66 -9.40 22.26
CA ARG A 129 -3.68 -9.90 23.20
C ARG A 129 -4.80 -10.66 22.48
N TRP A 130 -5.29 -10.13 21.36
CA TRP A 130 -6.38 -10.76 20.61
C TRP A 130 -5.94 -12.06 19.91
N SER A 131 -4.68 -12.17 19.50
CA SER A 131 -4.14 -13.36 18.86
C SER A 131 -4.21 -14.62 19.75
N ALA A 132 -4.38 -14.46 21.07
CA ALA A 132 -4.63 -15.57 21.98
C ALA A 132 -6.04 -16.16 21.84
N TYR A 133 -7.00 -15.39 21.32
CA TYR A 133 -8.42 -15.77 21.26
C TYR A 133 -8.94 -15.87 19.81
N VAL A 134 -8.39 -15.08 18.91
CA VAL A 134 -8.81 -15.02 17.50
C VAL A 134 -7.66 -15.51 16.63
N ARG A 135 -7.90 -16.55 15.84
CA ARG A 135 -6.93 -17.04 14.87
C ARG A 135 -6.84 -16.07 13.70
N GLY A 136 -5.62 -15.74 13.30
CA GLY A 136 -5.36 -14.86 12.18
C GLY A 136 -3.92 -14.34 12.15
N SER A 137 -3.57 -13.63 11.10
CA SER A 137 -2.28 -12.97 10.91
C SER A 137 -2.48 -11.47 10.69
N ALA A 138 -1.84 -10.66 11.51
CA ALA A 138 -1.87 -9.20 11.36
C ALA A 138 -1.32 -8.77 9.98
N ASN A 139 -0.26 -9.42 9.50
CA ASN A 139 0.36 -9.13 8.21
C ASN A 139 -0.56 -9.43 7.02
N ARG A 140 -1.46 -10.41 7.15
CA ARG A 140 -2.49 -10.75 6.16
C ARG A 140 -3.80 -10.01 6.39
N GLN A 141 -3.84 -9.13 7.36
CA GLN A 141 -4.98 -8.28 7.71
C GLN A 141 -6.22 -9.03 8.23
N ASP A 142 -6.06 -10.29 8.67
CA ASP A 142 -7.17 -11.13 9.11
C ASP A 142 -7.94 -10.53 10.30
N PHE A 143 -7.26 -9.84 11.22
CA PHE A 143 -7.92 -9.16 12.35
C PHE A 143 -8.72 -7.93 11.90
N TRP A 144 -8.20 -7.18 10.93
CA TRP A 144 -8.87 -6.02 10.34
C TRP A 144 -10.12 -6.45 9.57
N GLU A 145 -10.00 -7.45 8.72
CA GLU A 145 -11.11 -8.06 7.98
C GLU A 145 -12.23 -8.48 8.93
N ARG A 146 -11.89 -9.19 9.99
CA ARG A 146 -12.86 -9.67 10.97
C ARG A 146 -13.54 -8.53 11.74
N ALA A 147 -12.81 -7.50 12.13
CA ALA A 147 -13.38 -6.33 12.78
C ALA A 147 -14.40 -5.63 11.87
N LEU A 148 -14.07 -5.49 10.60
CA LEU A 148 -14.97 -4.92 9.59
C LEU A 148 -16.21 -5.79 9.35
N GLU A 149 -16.05 -7.11 9.26
CA GLU A 149 -17.17 -8.04 9.16
C GLU A 149 -18.13 -7.90 10.34
N TRP A 150 -17.62 -7.85 11.56
CA TRP A 150 -18.46 -7.73 12.74
C TRP A 150 -19.24 -6.41 12.77
N VAL A 151 -18.58 -5.30 12.47
CA VAL A 151 -19.23 -3.99 12.53
C VAL A 151 -20.21 -3.79 11.37
N SER A 152 -19.85 -4.20 10.16
CA SER A 152 -20.73 -4.09 9.00
C SER A 152 -21.98 -4.97 9.13
N ASN A 153 -21.80 -6.22 9.60
CA ASN A 153 -22.92 -7.13 9.88
C ASN A 153 -23.85 -6.56 10.97
N SER A 154 -23.32 -5.93 12.01
CA SER A 154 -24.13 -5.29 13.05
C SER A 154 -24.97 -4.11 12.55
N LYS A 155 -24.55 -3.52 11.42
CA LYS A 155 -25.26 -2.42 10.73
C LYS A 155 -26.13 -2.90 9.57
N GLY A 156 -26.07 -4.17 9.21
CA GLY A 156 -26.82 -4.73 8.08
C GLY A 156 -26.32 -4.28 6.72
N VAL A 157 -25.05 -3.91 6.59
CA VAL A 157 -24.44 -3.43 5.33
C VAL A 157 -23.27 -4.33 4.93
N THR A 158 -22.80 -4.23 3.69
CA THR A 158 -21.57 -4.93 3.27
C THR A 158 -20.33 -4.25 3.84
N VAL A 159 -19.23 -4.98 3.93
CA VAL A 159 -17.93 -4.41 4.35
C VAL A 159 -17.52 -3.26 3.41
N GLY A 160 -17.74 -3.41 2.10
CA GLY A 160 -17.44 -2.37 1.12
C GLY A 160 -18.26 -1.09 1.34
N ASP A 161 -19.56 -1.22 1.55
CA ASP A 161 -20.45 -0.06 1.81
C ASP A 161 -20.07 0.63 3.14
N TYR A 162 -19.71 -0.17 4.16
CA TYR A 162 -19.25 0.37 5.43
C TYR A 162 -17.96 1.16 5.26
N MET A 163 -16.97 0.62 4.58
CA MET A 163 -15.68 1.28 4.32
C MET A 163 -15.84 2.53 3.46
N SER A 164 -16.72 2.48 2.45
CA SER A 164 -17.03 3.64 1.59
C SER A 164 -17.59 4.81 2.41
N SER A 165 -18.59 4.52 3.25
CA SER A 165 -19.26 5.57 4.05
C SER A 165 -18.38 6.18 5.12
N HIS A 166 -17.38 5.47 5.64
CA HIS A 166 -16.48 5.92 6.71
C HIS A 166 -15.08 6.32 6.21
N ARG A 167 -14.87 6.34 4.89
CA ARG A 167 -13.55 6.53 4.25
C ARG A 167 -12.73 7.69 4.81
N HIS A 168 -13.38 8.79 5.13
CA HIS A 168 -12.75 10.04 5.58
C HIS A 168 -12.76 10.24 7.10
N GLU A 169 -13.24 9.25 7.85
CA GLU A 169 -13.26 9.28 9.31
C GLU A 169 -11.92 8.77 9.90
N THR A 170 -11.58 9.25 11.11
CA THR A 170 -10.38 8.86 11.87
C THR A 170 -10.75 8.22 13.19
#